data_0056353d49a1935c1383997d043637b6
#
_entry.id   0056353d49a1935c1383997d043637b6
#
_cell.length_a   1.000
_cell.length_b   1.000
_cell.length_c   1.000
_cell.angle_alpha   90.00
_cell.angle_beta   90.00
_cell.angle_gamma   90.00
#
_symmetry.space_group_name_H-M   'P 1'
#
loop_
_entity.id
_entity.type
_entity.pdbx_description
1 polymer ?
#
loop_
_entity_poly.entity_id
_entity_poly.type
_entity_poly.pdbx_seq_one_letter_code
_entity_poly.pdbx_strand_id
1 'polypeptide(L)'
;MRQKNRIIDLFSDTIGQGLSQGVATSPDPALSVSQHDPEKLPKTDRPHAEALNLAADLMKEHGLGDWRIKLDHARRRAGQCDYNKKEISLSRHYVRYAEMDHIRDTILHEIAHGLVGPNHGHDAVWRQQARAIGCTATRCHTLNFSHARWIMRCPNGCFEVERHRRKSGLLCATCKSPVVFESGN
;
A
#
# COMPACT_ATOMS: atom_id res chain seq x y z
N MET A 1 -10.58 -29.85 0.45
CA MET A 1 -10.98 -28.42 0.50
C MET A 1 -9.73 -27.59 0.25
N ARG A 2 -9.63 -26.89 -0.88
CA ARG A 2 -8.48 -26.01 -1.17
C ARG A 2 -8.64 -24.73 -0.35
N GLN A 3 -7.81 -24.54 0.67
CA GLN A 3 -7.68 -23.24 1.33
C GLN A 3 -7.19 -22.21 0.30
N LYS A 4 -8.01 -21.18 0.06
CA LYS A 4 -7.62 -20.04 -0.77
C LYS A 4 -6.49 -19.30 -0.07
N ASN A 5 -5.31 -19.26 -0.70
CA ASN A 5 -4.18 -18.42 -0.28
C ASN A 5 -4.68 -16.97 -0.17
N ARG A 6 -4.85 -16.48 1.04
CA ARG A 6 -5.14 -15.06 1.28
C ARG A 6 -3.80 -14.33 1.42
N ILE A 7 -3.41 -13.72 0.32
CA ILE A 7 -2.37 -12.68 0.31
C ILE A 7 -3.10 -11.39 0.62
N ILE A 8 -2.74 -10.71 1.69
CA ILE A 8 -3.29 -9.38 2.01
C ILE A 8 -2.37 -8.35 1.37
N ASP A 9 -2.92 -7.61 0.42
CA ASP A 9 -2.22 -6.57 -0.33
C ASP A 9 -2.73 -5.19 0.12
N LEU A 10 -1.83 -4.29 0.47
CA LEU A 10 -2.12 -2.92 0.95
C LEU A 10 -2.98 -2.09 -0.03
N PHE A 11 -3.14 -2.53 -1.29
CA PHE A 11 -3.79 -1.75 -2.35
C PHE A 11 -5.00 -2.41 -3.00
N SER A 12 -5.50 -3.55 -2.50
CA SER A 12 -6.51 -4.34 -3.23
C SER A 12 -7.94 -3.83 -3.15
N ASP A 13 -8.27 -2.92 -2.25
CA ASP A 13 -9.65 -2.51 -2.01
C ASP A 13 -9.91 -1.03 -2.29
N THR A 14 -9.93 -0.66 -3.56
CA THR A 14 -10.58 0.60 -3.96
C THR A 14 -11.57 0.30 -5.07
N ILE A 15 -12.80 -0.02 -4.73
CA ILE A 15 -14.07 0.26 -5.42
C ILE A 15 -15.19 -0.45 -4.62
N GLY A 16 -16.10 0.33 -4.03
CA GLY A 16 -17.33 -0.18 -3.41
C GLY A 16 -18.14 0.93 -2.77
N GLN A 17 -19.04 1.41 -3.53
CA GLN A 17 -20.13 2.37 -3.33
C GLN A 17 -20.81 2.35 -1.94
N GLY A 18 -21.27 3.52 -1.49
CA GLY A 18 -22.27 3.68 -0.43
C GLY A 18 -22.61 5.12 -0.18
N LEU A 19 -23.64 5.62 -0.84
CA LEU A 19 -24.35 6.86 -0.52
C LEU A 19 -25.09 6.70 0.82
N SER A 20 -24.86 7.57 1.79
CA SER A 20 -25.95 8.11 2.63
C SER A 20 -25.48 9.30 3.48
N GLN A 21 -26.40 10.17 3.69
CA GLN A 21 -26.44 11.57 4.11
C GLN A 21 -25.89 11.87 5.51
N GLY A 22 -25.19 12.98 5.61
CA GLY A 22 -25.35 14.10 6.54
C GLY A 22 -25.17 13.88 8.04
N VAL A 23 -24.05 14.38 8.59
CA VAL A 23 -24.02 15.26 9.76
C VAL A 23 -22.72 16.07 9.68
N ALA A 24 -22.85 17.39 9.74
CA ALA A 24 -21.74 18.33 9.77
C ALA A 24 -21.07 18.31 11.13
N THR A 25 -19.78 17.95 11.17
CA THR A 25 -18.88 18.30 12.26
C THR A 25 -17.60 18.87 11.67
N SER A 26 -17.12 19.93 12.30
CA SER A 26 -16.00 20.80 11.92
C SER A 26 -14.77 20.08 11.40
N PRO A 27 -14.04 20.65 10.41
CA PRO A 27 -12.82 20.03 9.90
C PRO A 27 -11.68 20.20 10.90
N ASP A 28 -11.13 19.09 11.36
CA ASP A 28 -9.78 19.06 11.93
C ASP A 28 -8.79 19.63 10.90
N PRO A 29 -7.75 20.34 11.34
CA PRO A 29 -6.78 20.91 10.41
C PRO A 29 -6.08 19.79 9.65
N ALA A 30 -6.50 19.59 8.41
CA ALA A 30 -5.86 18.70 7.47
C ALA A 30 -4.37 19.08 7.37
N LEU A 31 -3.51 18.23 7.91
CA LEU A 31 -2.11 18.17 7.48
C LEU A 31 -2.14 18.06 5.97
N SER A 32 -1.73 19.12 5.30
CA SER A 32 -1.59 19.17 3.85
C SER A 32 -0.53 18.14 3.46
N VAL A 33 -0.96 16.95 3.09
CA VAL A 33 -0.11 15.93 2.51
C VAL A 33 0.28 16.45 1.13
N SER A 34 1.46 17.04 1.06
CA SER A 34 2.11 17.38 -0.20
C SER A 34 2.13 16.13 -1.08
N GLN A 35 1.46 16.19 -2.23
CA GLN A 35 1.55 15.16 -3.26
C GLN A 35 3.00 15.16 -3.77
N HIS A 36 3.83 14.28 -3.22
CA HIS A 36 5.23 14.16 -3.60
C HIS A 36 5.30 13.44 -4.93
N ASP A 37 5.74 14.17 -5.94
CA ASP A 37 6.11 13.63 -7.25
C ASP A 37 7.27 12.65 -7.03
N PRO A 38 7.18 11.39 -7.46
CA PRO A 38 8.23 10.39 -7.23
C PRO A 38 9.58 10.76 -7.88
N GLU A 39 9.59 11.69 -8.82
CA GLU A 39 10.82 12.22 -9.43
C GLU A 39 11.55 13.21 -8.51
N LYS A 40 10.87 13.82 -7.55
CA LYS A 40 11.40 14.80 -6.60
C LYS A 40 11.81 14.22 -5.24
N LEU A 41 11.46 12.96 -4.95
CA LEU A 41 11.90 12.34 -3.71
C LEU A 41 13.41 12.05 -3.78
N PRO A 42 14.22 12.58 -2.86
CA PRO A 42 15.63 12.26 -2.82
C PRO A 42 15.78 10.75 -2.67
N LYS A 43 16.52 10.10 -3.57
CA LYS A 43 16.93 8.71 -3.39
C LYS A 43 17.74 8.68 -2.11
N THR A 44 17.21 8.10 -1.06
CA THR A 44 18.02 7.85 0.13
C THR A 44 19.03 6.77 -0.27
N ASP A 45 20.32 7.04 -0.10
CA ASP A 45 21.38 6.00 -0.20
C ASP A 45 21.30 5.02 0.99
N ARG A 46 20.15 5.01 1.66
CA ARG A 46 19.88 4.14 2.80
C ARG A 46 20.00 2.69 2.39
N PRO A 47 20.90 1.96 2.99
CA PRO A 47 21.06 0.56 2.66
C PRO A 47 19.77 -0.19 3.00
N HIS A 48 19.27 -0.99 2.07
CA HIS A 48 18.12 -1.88 2.30
C HIS A 48 18.29 -2.76 3.54
N ALA A 49 19.54 -2.99 3.97
CA ALA A 49 19.89 -3.69 5.19
C ALA A 49 19.32 -3.02 6.45
N GLU A 50 19.29 -1.68 6.53
CA GLU A 50 18.74 -0.97 7.68
C GLU A 50 17.24 -1.27 7.89
N ALA A 51 16.46 -1.25 6.81
CA ALA A 51 15.04 -1.59 6.86
C ALA A 51 14.80 -3.07 7.20
N LEU A 52 15.66 -3.98 6.71
CA LEU A 52 15.56 -5.40 7.02
C LEU A 52 15.94 -5.68 8.48
N ASN A 53 16.97 -5.03 9.01
CA ASN A 53 17.36 -5.17 10.42
C ASN A 53 16.25 -4.64 11.33
N LEU A 54 15.73 -3.45 11.07
CA LEU A 54 14.58 -2.91 11.80
C LEU A 54 13.38 -3.87 11.78
N ALA A 55 13.08 -4.45 10.61
CA ALA A 55 11.97 -5.39 10.49
C ALA A 55 12.21 -6.67 11.29
N ALA A 56 13.42 -7.23 11.25
CA ALA A 56 13.77 -8.42 12.01
C ALA A 56 13.67 -8.18 13.53
N ASP A 57 14.13 -7.02 14.00
CA ASP A 57 14.05 -6.64 15.41
C ASP A 57 12.60 -6.49 15.88
N LEU A 58 11.78 -5.75 15.12
CA LEU A 58 10.35 -5.58 15.43
C LEU A 58 9.57 -6.91 15.36
N MET A 59 9.87 -7.75 14.37
CA MET A 59 9.25 -9.08 14.28
C MET A 59 9.58 -9.93 15.50
N LYS A 60 10.83 -9.91 15.96
CA LYS A 60 11.25 -10.61 17.18
C LYS A 60 10.58 -10.03 18.43
N GLU A 61 10.54 -8.71 18.57
CA GLU A 61 9.88 -8.00 19.67
C GLU A 61 8.40 -8.40 19.81
N HIS A 62 7.71 -8.55 18.68
CA HIS A 62 6.28 -8.86 18.65
C HIS A 62 5.95 -10.35 18.43
N GLY A 63 6.91 -11.27 18.66
CA GLY A 63 6.67 -12.70 18.67
C GLY A 63 6.60 -13.39 17.30
N LEU A 64 7.05 -12.72 16.24
CA LEU A 64 7.20 -13.27 14.89
C LEU A 64 8.67 -13.58 14.54
N GLY A 65 9.51 -13.86 15.52
CA GLY A 65 10.93 -14.11 15.31
C GLY A 65 11.26 -15.37 14.49
N ASP A 66 10.31 -16.30 14.33
CA ASP A 66 10.41 -17.48 13.45
C ASP A 66 9.98 -17.20 12.00
N TRP A 67 9.48 -16.00 11.72
CA TRP A 67 9.11 -15.57 10.38
C TRP A 67 10.29 -14.98 9.63
N ARG A 68 10.21 -15.01 8.31
CA ARG A 68 11.24 -14.46 7.43
C ARG A 68 10.88 -13.05 6.99
N ILE A 69 11.89 -12.21 6.84
CA ILE A 69 11.78 -10.90 6.21
C ILE A 69 12.57 -10.87 4.90
N LYS A 70 12.02 -10.25 3.87
CA LYS A 70 12.73 -10.03 2.59
C LYS A 70 12.31 -8.74 1.90
N LEU A 71 13.08 -8.35 0.89
CA LEU A 71 12.66 -7.34 -0.07
C LEU A 71 12.06 -8.01 -1.32
N ASP A 72 11.03 -7.39 -1.85
CA ASP A 72 10.45 -7.76 -3.14
C ASP A 72 10.49 -6.60 -4.16
N HIS A 73 9.98 -6.85 -5.35
CA HIS A 73 9.95 -5.89 -6.46
C HIS A 73 8.57 -5.25 -6.68
N ALA A 74 7.69 -5.28 -5.69
CA ALA A 74 6.37 -4.67 -5.82
C ALA A 74 6.48 -3.17 -6.07
N ARG A 75 5.66 -2.68 -7.00
CA ARG A 75 5.61 -1.25 -7.37
C ARG A 75 4.36 -0.54 -6.86
N ARG A 76 3.43 -1.28 -6.28
CA ARG A 76 2.10 -0.77 -5.88
C ARG A 76 1.72 -1.04 -4.43
N ARG A 77 2.55 -1.77 -3.69
CA ARG A 77 2.39 -1.99 -2.25
C ARG A 77 3.72 -1.80 -1.56
N ALA A 78 3.68 -1.32 -0.33
CA ALA A 78 4.86 -1.08 0.49
C ALA A 78 5.34 -2.36 1.18
N GLY A 79 4.40 -3.12 1.73
CA GLY A 79 4.64 -4.38 2.42
C GLY A 79 3.65 -5.47 2.03
N GLN A 80 3.86 -6.66 2.55
CA GLN A 80 2.97 -7.82 2.43
C GLN A 80 3.27 -8.84 3.52
N CYS A 81 2.21 -9.38 4.13
CA CYS A 81 2.25 -10.51 5.03
C CYS A 81 1.79 -11.79 4.30
N ASP A 82 2.63 -12.83 4.24
CA ASP A 82 2.33 -14.15 3.65
C ASP A 82 2.31 -15.21 4.77
N TYR A 83 1.11 -15.57 5.23
CA TYR A 83 0.94 -16.54 6.31
C TYR A 83 1.44 -17.94 5.97
N ASN A 84 1.27 -18.37 4.72
CA ASN A 84 1.64 -19.74 4.33
C ASN A 84 3.15 -19.94 4.37
N LYS A 85 3.89 -18.86 4.10
CA LYS A 85 5.35 -18.88 4.12
C LYS A 85 5.95 -18.41 5.44
N LYS A 86 5.10 -17.91 6.37
CA LYS A 86 5.55 -17.17 7.54
C LYS A 86 6.57 -16.10 7.14
N GLU A 87 6.15 -15.20 6.28
CA GLU A 87 7.05 -14.25 5.64
C GLU A 87 6.41 -12.87 5.55
N ILE A 88 7.17 -11.85 5.92
CA ILE A 88 6.87 -10.46 5.62
C ILE A 88 7.80 -10.00 4.52
N SER A 89 7.29 -9.25 3.54
CA SER A 89 8.11 -8.63 2.52
C SER A 89 7.87 -7.12 2.46
N LEU A 90 8.93 -6.37 2.14
CA LEU A 90 8.87 -4.94 1.88
C LEU A 90 9.26 -4.67 0.44
N SER A 91 8.61 -3.72 -0.19
CA SER A 91 8.99 -3.27 -1.52
C SER A 91 10.34 -2.54 -1.48
N ARG A 92 11.33 -3.01 -2.27
CA ARG A 92 12.60 -2.29 -2.42
C ARG A 92 12.42 -0.89 -3.00
N HIS A 93 11.40 -0.70 -3.84
CA HIS A 93 11.08 0.61 -4.40
C HIS A 93 10.57 1.55 -3.32
N TYR A 94 9.70 1.06 -2.44
CA TYR A 94 9.20 1.82 -1.31
C TYR A 94 10.32 2.18 -0.32
N VAL A 95 11.10 1.19 0.12
CA VAL A 95 12.20 1.38 1.09
C VAL A 95 13.21 2.42 0.58
N ARG A 96 13.39 2.53 -0.74
CA ARG A 96 14.32 3.49 -1.34
C ARG A 96 13.89 4.94 -1.16
N TYR A 97 12.60 5.22 -1.07
CA TYR A 97 12.06 6.60 -1.09
C TYR A 97 11.34 6.99 0.19
N ALA A 98 10.94 6.03 1.01
CA ALA A 98 10.21 6.31 2.24
C ALA A 98 11.14 6.70 3.39
N GLU A 99 10.66 7.58 4.27
CA GLU A 99 11.32 7.87 5.53
C GLU A 99 11.22 6.69 6.50
N MET A 100 12.16 6.59 7.45
CA MET A 100 12.23 5.46 8.38
C MET A 100 10.98 5.28 9.22
N ASP A 101 10.32 6.36 9.60
CA ASP A 101 9.07 6.30 10.36
C ASP A 101 7.95 5.65 9.56
N HIS A 102 7.86 5.96 8.25
CA HIS A 102 6.92 5.32 7.35
C HIS A 102 7.25 3.83 7.12
N ILE A 103 8.56 3.51 7.01
CA ILE A 103 9.01 2.11 6.89
C ILE A 103 8.66 1.35 8.16
N ARG A 104 8.92 1.93 9.34
CA ARG A 104 8.56 1.34 10.63
C ARG A 104 7.06 1.09 10.72
N ASP A 105 6.23 2.07 10.38
CA ASP A 105 4.77 1.92 10.41
C ASP A 105 4.29 0.82 9.46
N THR A 106 4.87 0.75 8.25
CA THR A 106 4.58 -0.34 7.30
C THR A 106 4.97 -1.71 7.87
N ILE A 107 6.12 -1.83 8.51
CA ILE A 107 6.55 -3.09 9.14
C ILE A 107 5.56 -3.50 10.23
N LEU A 108 5.18 -2.59 11.12
CA LEU A 108 4.21 -2.84 12.19
C LEU A 108 2.84 -3.21 11.63
N HIS A 109 2.43 -2.61 10.50
CA HIS A 109 1.20 -2.96 9.78
C HIS A 109 1.21 -4.43 9.34
N GLU A 110 2.30 -4.90 8.73
CA GLU A 110 2.42 -6.31 8.31
C GLU A 110 2.56 -7.26 9.50
N ILE A 111 3.24 -6.84 10.57
CA ILE A 111 3.29 -7.59 11.84
C ILE A 111 1.90 -7.74 12.43
N ALA A 112 1.09 -6.67 12.45
CA ALA A 112 -0.29 -6.74 12.93
C ALA A 112 -1.11 -7.78 12.18
N HIS A 113 -0.96 -7.86 10.85
CA HIS A 113 -1.55 -8.95 10.07
C HIS A 113 -1.05 -10.31 10.53
N GLY A 114 0.27 -10.49 10.69
CA GLY A 114 0.87 -11.72 11.17
C GLY A 114 0.30 -12.20 12.52
N LEU A 115 0.03 -11.27 13.43
CA LEU A 115 -0.47 -11.55 14.77
C LEU A 115 -1.96 -11.93 14.80
N VAL A 116 -2.81 -11.28 14.02
CA VAL A 116 -4.26 -11.54 14.03
C VAL A 116 -4.68 -12.71 13.14
N GLY A 117 -3.82 -13.12 12.23
CA GLY A 117 -4.07 -14.26 11.35
C GLY A 117 -4.86 -13.93 10.08
N PRO A 118 -5.00 -14.92 9.16
CA PRO A 118 -5.49 -14.72 7.80
C PRO A 118 -6.98 -14.41 7.69
N ASN A 119 -7.73 -14.51 8.76
CA ASN A 119 -9.17 -14.28 8.75
C ASN A 119 -9.54 -12.81 8.99
N HIS A 120 -8.56 -12.00 9.37
CA HIS A 120 -8.72 -10.57 9.61
C HIS A 120 -8.02 -9.75 8.53
N GLY A 121 -8.81 -8.87 7.88
CA GLY A 121 -8.26 -7.82 7.02
C GLY A 121 -7.96 -6.57 7.86
N HIS A 122 -8.34 -5.40 7.38
CA HIS A 122 -8.24 -4.15 8.17
C HIS A 122 -9.52 -3.91 8.99
N ASP A 123 -10.04 -4.95 9.65
CA ASP A 123 -11.23 -4.90 10.49
C ASP A 123 -10.92 -4.33 11.90
N ALA A 124 -11.88 -4.43 12.82
CA ALA A 124 -11.70 -3.89 14.16
C ALA A 124 -10.61 -4.65 14.95
N VAL A 125 -10.50 -5.97 14.77
CA VAL A 125 -9.50 -6.81 15.43
C VAL A 125 -8.11 -6.42 14.98
N TRP A 126 -7.90 -6.31 13.66
CA TRP A 126 -6.64 -5.85 13.11
C TRP A 126 -6.28 -4.44 13.60
N ARG A 127 -7.23 -3.47 13.55
CA ARG A 127 -6.95 -2.09 14.01
C ARG A 127 -6.57 -2.02 15.48
N GLN A 128 -7.21 -2.82 16.32
CA GLN A 128 -6.87 -2.90 17.73
C GLN A 128 -5.44 -3.43 17.92
N GLN A 129 -5.10 -4.51 17.24
CA GLN A 129 -3.77 -5.10 17.31
C GLN A 129 -2.69 -4.15 16.76
N ALA A 130 -2.95 -3.53 15.62
CA ALA A 130 -2.03 -2.57 15.00
C ALA A 130 -1.69 -1.42 15.96
N ARG A 131 -2.70 -0.80 16.58
CA ARG A 131 -2.49 0.26 17.58
C ARG A 131 -1.75 -0.25 18.83
N ALA A 132 -2.04 -1.44 19.28
CA ALA A 132 -1.40 -2.04 20.46
C ALA A 132 0.11 -2.21 20.29
N ILE A 133 0.58 -2.41 19.05
CA ILE A 133 2.01 -2.52 18.72
C ILE A 133 2.63 -1.20 18.21
N GLY A 134 1.89 -0.09 18.27
CA GLY A 134 2.40 1.23 17.91
C GLY A 134 2.33 1.59 16.42
N CYS A 135 1.54 0.84 15.62
CA CYS A 135 1.21 1.21 14.25
C CYS A 135 0.12 2.30 14.25
N THR A 136 0.17 3.23 13.31
CA THR A 136 -0.86 4.26 13.13
C THR A 136 -2.23 3.65 12.80
N ALA A 137 -2.26 2.40 12.38
CA ALA A 137 -3.45 1.67 11.94
C ALA A 137 -4.16 2.36 10.75
N THR A 138 -3.45 3.17 9.99
CA THR A 138 -3.94 3.73 8.74
C THR A 138 -3.91 2.64 7.66
N ARG A 139 -4.95 2.60 6.83
CA ARG A 139 -5.12 1.53 5.84
C ARG A 139 -4.15 1.64 4.67
N CYS A 140 -3.74 2.84 4.34
CA CYS A 140 -2.88 3.12 3.19
C CYS A 140 -1.95 4.29 3.50
N HIS A 141 -0.73 4.23 3.00
CA HIS A 141 0.08 5.42 2.85
C HIS A 141 -0.15 6.04 1.46
N THR A 142 0.00 7.35 1.37
CA THR A 142 -0.23 8.13 0.14
C THR A 142 1.03 8.28 -0.71
N LEU A 143 2.15 7.65 -0.31
CA LEU A 143 3.41 7.74 -1.03
C LEU A 143 3.32 7.04 -2.38
N ASN A 144 3.44 7.82 -3.45
CA ASN A 144 3.65 7.29 -4.79
C ASN A 144 5.17 7.08 -5.01
N PHE A 145 5.64 5.85 -4.87
CA PHE A 145 7.06 5.48 -4.93
C PHE A 145 7.47 4.78 -6.24
N SER A 146 6.57 4.74 -7.22
CA SER A 146 6.89 4.23 -8.54
C SER A 146 6.07 4.91 -9.62
N HIS A 147 6.73 5.29 -10.72
CA HIS A 147 6.05 5.83 -11.90
C HIS A 147 5.12 4.79 -12.51
N ALA A 148 3.97 5.24 -12.92
CA ALA A 148 3.06 4.44 -13.73
C ALA A 148 3.66 4.23 -15.12
N ARG A 149 3.59 3.00 -15.61
CA ARG A 149 4.07 2.66 -16.96
C ARG A 149 3.18 3.23 -18.07
N TRP A 150 1.93 3.55 -17.73
CA TRP A 150 0.91 3.92 -18.70
C TRP A 150 0.11 5.13 -18.22
N ILE A 151 -0.20 6.00 -19.14
CA ILE A 151 -1.22 7.03 -18.97
C ILE A 151 -2.48 6.52 -19.68
N MET A 152 -3.58 6.38 -18.95
CA MET A 152 -4.89 6.04 -19.49
C MET A 152 -5.70 7.30 -19.62
N ARG A 153 -6.19 7.60 -20.82
CA ARG A 153 -7.00 8.79 -21.06
C ARG A 153 -8.23 8.51 -21.92
N CYS A 154 -9.21 9.39 -21.77
CA CYS A 154 -10.32 9.48 -22.69
C CYS A 154 -9.90 10.34 -23.90
N PRO A 155 -10.09 9.89 -25.16
CA PRO A 155 -9.75 10.70 -26.34
C PRO A 155 -10.58 11.98 -26.43
N ASN A 156 -11.75 12.05 -25.77
CA ASN A 156 -12.60 13.23 -25.68
C ASN A 156 -12.27 14.11 -24.45
N GLY A 157 -11.13 13.91 -23.79
CA GLY A 157 -10.67 14.77 -22.68
C GLY A 157 -11.45 14.62 -21.37
N CYS A 158 -12.30 13.61 -21.18
CA CYS A 158 -13.09 13.48 -19.97
C CYS A 158 -12.24 13.17 -18.72
N PHE A 159 -11.10 12.50 -18.88
CA PHE A 159 -10.15 12.19 -17.80
C PHE A 159 -8.79 11.79 -18.36
N GLU A 160 -7.77 11.92 -17.50
CA GLU A 160 -6.45 11.35 -17.68
C GLU A 160 -5.99 10.79 -16.31
N VAL A 161 -5.40 9.59 -16.29
CA VAL A 161 -4.97 8.94 -15.05
C VAL A 161 -3.85 7.94 -15.30
N GLU A 162 -2.88 7.92 -14.40
CA GLU A 162 -1.78 6.98 -14.40
C GLU A 162 -2.24 5.54 -14.11
N ARG A 163 -1.63 4.56 -14.80
CA ARG A 163 -1.88 3.13 -14.63
C ARG A 163 -0.61 2.30 -14.76
N HIS A 164 -0.43 1.35 -13.86
CA HIS A 164 0.69 0.39 -13.94
C HIS A 164 0.45 -0.75 -14.93
N ARG A 165 -0.81 -1.00 -15.29
CA ARG A 165 -1.20 -2.07 -16.22
C ARG A 165 -2.22 -1.56 -17.21
N ARG A 166 -2.15 -2.08 -18.45
CA ARG A 166 -3.19 -1.87 -19.45
C ARG A 166 -4.29 -2.92 -19.26
N LYS A 167 -5.51 -2.54 -19.58
CA LYS A 167 -6.65 -3.43 -19.68
C LYS A 167 -7.40 -3.07 -20.98
N SER A 168 -7.62 -4.05 -21.84
CA SER A 168 -8.39 -3.88 -23.09
C SER A 168 -9.88 -3.77 -22.81
N GLY A 169 -10.62 -3.17 -23.74
CA GLY A 169 -12.08 -3.12 -23.71
C GLY A 169 -12.66 -2.14 -22.68
N LEU A 170 -11.88 -1.21 -22.14
CA LEU A 170 -12.38 -0.17 -21.25
C LEU A 170 -13.03 0.96 -22.04
N LEU A 171 -14.18 1.42 -21.54
CA LEU A 171 -14.90 2.59 -22.03
C LEU A 171 -14.86 3.71 -21.00
N CYS A 172 -14.85 4.94 -21.47
CA CYS A 172 -15.00 6.12 -20.62
C CYS A 172 -16.36 6.09 -19.92
N ALA A 173 -16.36 6.30 -18.60
CA ALA A 173 -17.60 6.31 -17.82
C ALA A 173 -18.55 7.45 -18.23
N THR A 174 -17.99 8.57 -18.69
CA THR A 174 -18.73 9.79 -19.08
C THR A 174 -19.28 9.68 -20.50
N CYS A 175 -18.41 9.50 -21.50
CA CYS A 175 -18.80 9.60 -22.91
C CYS A 175 -18.87 8.26 -23.66
N LYS A 176 -18.57 7.15 -22.98
CA LYS A 176 -18.59 5.77 -23.50
C LYS A 176 -17.60 5.50 -24.64
N SER A 177 -16.74 6.46 -25.00
CA SER A 177 -15.68 6.23 -25.98
C SER A 177 -14.64 5.26 -25.44
N PRO A 178 -14.02 4.43 -26.32
CA PRO A 178 -12.90 3.58 -25.91
C PRO A 178 -11.75 4.43 -25.34
N VAL A 179 -11.18 4.00 -24.21
CA VAL A 179 -10.03 4.67 -23.62
C VAL A 179 -8.75 4.26 -24.34
N VAL A 180 -7.77 5.16 -24.36
CA VAL A 180 -6.44 4.90 -24.90
C VAL A 180 -5.40 4.85 -23.80
N PHE A 181 -4.34 4.06 -24.04
CA PHE A 181 -3.19 3.93 -23.15
C PHE A 181 -1.94 4.36 -23.89
N GLU A 182 -1.23 5.32 -23.33
CA GLU A 182 0.06 5.78 -23.81
C GLU A 182 1.16 5.38 -22.84
N SER A 183 2.40 5.25 -23.31
CA SER A 183 3.53 5.00 -22.43
C SER A 183 3.76 6.25 -21.58
N GLY A 184 3.73 6.09 -20.25
CA GLY A 184 4.27 7.08 -19.34
C GLY A 184 5.81 7.06 -19.46
N ASN A 185 6.44 8.22 -19.47
CA ASN A 185 7.90 8.35 -19.49
C ASN A 185 8.53 7.74 -18.24
#